data_de6509949aab0b20356342a3c021f1bb
#
_entry.id   de6509949aab0b20356342a3c021f1bb
#
_cell.length_a   1.000
_cell.length_b   1.000
_cell.length_c   1.000
_cell.angle_alpha   90.00
_cell.angle_beta   90.00
_cell.angle_gamma   90.00
#
_symmetry.space_group_name_H-M   'P 1'
#
loop_
_entity.id
_entity.type
_entity.pdbx_description
1 polymer ?
#
loop_
_entity_poly.entity_id
_entity_poly.type
_entity_poly.pdbx_seq_one_letter_code
_entity_poly.pdbx_strand_id
1 'polypeptide(L)'
;MSTVNGELDVAGSIIAPLNYTLDDGIKPVNETFGPANIYGRATGTADPQRVSIRNARPLAAQLSLDTHGFCLACHRTAVKDFLDAEELKAVYYPEMERLVQEVSGAARAVLFDHTVRHGDQAVRE
;
A
#
# COMPACT_ATOMS: atom_id res chain seq x y z
N MET A 1 -11.01 -1.33 20.76
CA MET A 1 -11.23 -0.18 19.84
C MET A 1 -10.16 0.87 20.12
N SER A 2 -9.07 0.86 19.37
CA SER A 2 -8.09 1.95 19.44
C SER A 2 -8.44 2.96 18.36
N THR A 3 -9.12 4.02 18.75
CA THR A 3 -9.28 5.22 17.95
C THR A 3 -7.91 5.87 17.82
N VAL A 4 -7.29 5.73 16.65
CA VAL A 4 -6.14 6.55 16.28
C VAL A 4 -6.70 7.95 16.00
N ASN A 5 -6.72 8.81 16.99
CA ASN A 5 -7.00 10.22 16.81
C ASN A 5 -5.81 10.84 16.06
N GLY A 6 -5.92 10.87 14.73
CA GLY A 6 -5.02 11.67 13.89
C GLY A 6 -5.34 13.14 14.15
N GLU A 7 -4.38 13.87 14.66
CA GLU A 7 -4.49 15.31 14.85
C GLU A 7 -4.17 15.99 13.50
N LEU A 8 -5.16 16.69 12.93
CA LEU A 8 -4.96 17.49 11.71
C LEU A 8 -4.18 18.75 12.08
N ASP A 9 -3.05 18.98 11.44
CA ASP A 9 -2.36 20.24 11.52
C ASP A 9 -2.97 21.27 10.54
N VAL A 10 -2.63 22.56 10.72
CA VAL A 10 -3.17 23.69 9.94
C VAL A 10 -2.81 23.63 8.44
N ALA A 11 -1.97 22.70 8.01
CA ALA A 11 -1.48 22.56 6.64
C ALA A 11 -2.08 21.35 5.89
N GLY A 12 -3.09 20.68 6.46
CA GLY A 12 -3.71 19.49 5.85
C GLY A 12 -2.86 18.23 5.94
N SER A 13 -1.97 18.14 6.91
CA SER A 13 -1.27 16.92 7.32
C SER A 13 -1.92 16.30 8.56
N ILE A 14 -1.65 15.02 8.78
CA ILE A 14 -2.00 14.31 10.00
C ILE A 14 -0.73 13.85 10.70
N ILE A 15 -0.72 13.84 12.02
CA ILE A 15 0.35 13.21 12.79
C ILE A 15 -0.13 11.81 13.21
N ALA A 16 0.57 10.80 12.76
CA ALA A 16 0.24 9.41 13.08
C ALA A 16 1.50 8.59 13.36
N PRO A 17 1.41 7.54 14.18
CA PRO A 17 2.52 6.63 14.37
C PRO A 17 2.72 5.75 13.13
N LEU A 18 3.97 5.67 12.66
CA LEU A 18 4.42 4.67 11.72
C LEU A 18 5.44 3.77 12.40
N ASN A 19 5.32 2.47 12.17
CA ASN A 19 6.27 1.51 12.72
C ASN A 19 7.52 1.47 11.84
N TYR A 20 8.64 1.82 12.42
CA TYR A 20 9.98 1.58 11.90
C TYR A 20 10.56 0.34 12.60
N THR A 21 11.69 -0.13 12.11
CA THR A 21 12.46 -1.17 12.79
C THR A 21 13.52 -0.48 13.63
N LEU A 22 13.59 -0.82 14.91
CA LEU A 22 14.62 -0.32 15.81
C LEU A 22 16.00 -0.79 15.31
N ASP A 23 16.95 0.15 15.25
CA ASP A 23 18.34 -0.19 15.01
C ASP A 23 18.99 -0.64 16.34
N ASP A 24 18.91 -1.92 16.60
CA ASP A 24 19.54 -2.59 17.75
C ASP A 24 20.84 -3.30 17.36
N GLY A 25 21.35 -3.04 16.15
CA GLY A 25 22.55 -3.68 15.61
C GLY A 25 22.31 -5.11 15.12
N ILE A 26 21.08 -5.62 15.21
CA ILE A 26 20.69 -6.95 14.71
C ILE A 26 20.00 -6.79 13.36
N LYS A 27 20.52 -7.46 12.33
CA LYS A 27 19.89 -7.43 11.00
C LYS A 27 18.49 -8.03 11.06
N PRO A 28 17.45 -7.27 10.74
CA PRO A 28 16.09 -7.80 10.65
C PRO A 28 15.98 -8.77 9.47
N VAL A 29 15.24 -9.84 9.67
CA VAL A 29 15.00 -10.87 8.67
C VAL A 29 13.50 -11.01 8.45
N ASN A 30 13.09 -11.07 7.19
CA ASN A 30 11.74 -11.39 6.78
C ASN A 30 11.79 -12.71 5.99
N GLU A 31 11.18 -13.74 6.51
CA GLU A 31 11.14 -15.07 5.91
C GLU A 31 9.72 -15.41 5.51
N THR A 32 9.55 -15.92 4.31
CA THR A 32 8.30 -16.52 3.85
C THR A 32 8.52 -17.99 3.59
N PHE A 33 7.57 -18.83 3.96
CA PHE A 33 7.69 -20.28 3.86
C PHE A 33 6.33 -20.95 3.67
N GLY A 34 6.36 -22.23 3.35
CA GLY A 34 5.17 -23.04 3.09
C GLY A 34 4.68 -22.97 1.64
N PRO A 35 3.63 -23.72 1.31
CA PRO A 35 3.02 -23.68 -0.01
C PRO A 35 2.59 -22.27 -0.38
N ALA A 36 2.94 -21.79 -1.56
CA ALA A 36 2.64 -20.45 -2.07
C ALA A 36 3.12 -19.28 -1.16
N ASN A 37 4.11 -19.54 -0.27
CA ASN A 37 4.64 -18.55 0.67
C ASN A 37 3.58 -17.87 1.55
N ILE A 38 2.56 -18.61 1.96
CA ILE A 38 1.44 -18.08 2.75
C ILE A 38 1.80 -17.84 4.22
N TYR A 39 2.91 -18.39 4.69
CA TYR A 39 3.41 -18.16 6.04
C TYR A 39 4.60 -17.21 6.02
N GLY A 40 4.65 -16.32 6.98
CA GLY A 40 5.76 -15.39 7.12
C GLY A 40 6.17 -15.20 8.57
N ARG A 41 7.46 -14.97 8.78
CA ARG A 41 8.01 -14.52 10.06
C ARG A 41 8.91 -13.32 9.81
N ALA A 42 8.61 -12.25 10.51
CA ALA A 42 9.49 -11.08 10.56
C ALA A 42 10.17 -11.01 11.93
N THR A 43 11.46 -10.76 11.94
CA THR A 43 12.22 -10.41 13.14
C THR A 43 12.47 -8.90 13.15
N GLY A 44 12.84 -8.39 14.28
CA GLY A 44 13.07 -6.97 14.48
C GLY A 44 12.04 -6.37 15.44
N THR A 45 12.49 -5.41 16.23
CA THR A 45 11.66 -4.71 17.20
C THR A 45 10.99 -3.52 16.52
N ALA A 46 9.66 -3.40 16.68
CA ALA A 46 8.94 -2.25 16.18
C ALA A 46 9.31 -0.98 16.97
N ASP A 47 9.60 0.08 16.25
CA ASP A 47 9.89 1.42 16.78
C ASP A 47 8.87 2.41 16.23
N PRO A 48 7.73 2.63 16.93
CA PRO A 48 6.69 3.53 16.46
C PRO A 48 7.12 4.99 16.58
N GLN A 49 7.30 5.64 15.43
CA GLN A 49 7.65 7.05 15.32
C GLN A 49 6.44 7.88 14.94
N ARG A 50 6.20 8.99 15.63
CA ARG A 50 5.16 9.95 15.25
C ARG A 50 5.67 10.82 14.10
N VAL A 51 5.03 10.69 12.95
CA VAL A 51 5.42 11.41 11.73
C VAL A 51 4.26 12.23 11.18
N SER A 52 4.60 13.33 10.53
CA SER A 52 3.62 14.14 9.80
C SER A 52 3.40 13.55 8.41
N ILE A 53 2.17 13.12 8.14
CA ILE A 53 1.74 12.56 6.86
C ILE A 53 0.97 13.62 6.11
N ARG A 54 1.50 14.10 4.99
CA ARG A 54 0.93 15.18 4.20
C ARG A 54 -0.13 14.67 3.21
N ASN A 55 -1.13 15.49 2.96
CA ASN A 55 -2.09 15.23 1.88
C ASN A 55 -1.42 15.53 0.52
N ALA A 56 -1.17 14.51 -0.26
CA ALA A 56 -0.53 14.64 -1.58
C ALA A 56 -1.51 15.03 -2.71
N ARG A 57 -2.82 14.95 -2.49
CA ARG A 57 -3.81 15.23 -3.55
C ARG A 57 -3.73 16.63 -4.15
N PRO A 58 -3.54 17.71 -3.38
CA PRO A 58 -3.35 19.04 -3.96
C PRO A 58 -2.07 19.18 -4.80
N LEU A 59 -1.12 18.28 -4.63
CA LEU A 59 0.17 18.26 -5.33
C LEU A 59 0.19 17.29 -6.51
N ALA A 60 -0.92 16.62 -6.81
CA ALA A 60 -0.98 15.55 -7.81
C ALA A 60 -0.33 15.90 -9.16
N ALA A 61 -0.57 17.13 -9.65
CA ALA A 61 0.01 17.58 -10.91
C ALA A 61 1.54 17.83 -10.89
N GLN A 62 2.13 17.89 -9.70
CA GLN A 62 3.58 18.12 -9.52
C GLN A 62 4.32 16.81 -9.23
N LEU A 63 3.59 15.74 -8.88
CA LEU A 63 4.17 14.45 -8.55
C LEU A 63 4.49 13.68 -9.83
N SER A 64 5.68 13.13 -9.91
CA SER A 64 6.11 12.28 -11.02
C SER A 64 6.93 11.08 -10.51
N LEU A 65 6.86 9.98 -11.23
CA LEU A 65 7.62 8.77 -10.91
C LEU A 65 9.13 9.02 -10.94
N ASP A 66 9.60 9.78 -11.91
CA ASP A 66 11.04 10.04 -12.12
C ASP A 66 11.65 10.92 -11.01
N THR A 67 10.88 11.89 -10.50
CA THR A 67 11.39 12.85 -9.52
C THR A 67 11.07 12.45 -8.08
N HIS A 68 9.87 11.92 -7.86
CA HIS A 68 9.34 11.67 -6.51
C HIS A 68 9.25 10.17 -6.18
N GLY A 69 9.39 9.30 -7.18
CA GLY A 69 9.22 7.85 -7.01
C GLY A 69 7.76 7.40 -6.91
N PHE A 70 6.80 8.32 -7.00
CA PHE A 70 5.37 8.03 -7.02
C PHE A 70 4.58 9.14 -7.72
N CYS A 71 3.37 8.82 -8.15
CA CYS A 71 2.40 9.78 -8.67
C CYS A 71 0.98 9.36 -8.26
N LEU A 72 0.02 10.24 -8.45
CA LEU A 72 -1.40 9.97 -8.25
C LEU A 72 -2.09 9.87 -9.61
N ALA A 73 -2.61 8.71 -9.94
CA ALA A 73 -3.38 8.47 -11.15
C ALA A 73 -4.87 8.31 -10.82
N CYS A 74 -5.72 8.90 -11.66
CA CYS A 74 -7.16 8.68 -11.59
C CYS A 74 -7.52 7.48 -12.46
N HIS A 75 -8.14 6.48 -11.85
CA HIS A 75 -8.62 5.31 -12.56
C HIS A 75 -10.05 4.95 -12.11
N ARG A 76 -10.91 4.60 -13.07
CA ARG A 76 -12.23 4.04 -12.81
C ARG A 76 -12.18 2.55 -13.06
N THR A 77 -12.27 1.78 -11.99
CA THR A 77 -12.34 0.33 -12.11
C THR A 77 -13.75 -0.14 -12.50
N ALA A 78 -13.82 -1.24 -13.24
CA ALA A 78 -15.06 -1.96 -13.52
C ALA A 78 -15.37 -3.05 -12.49
N VAL A 79 -14.49 -3.28 -11.52
CA VAL A 79 -14.71 -4.22 -10.41
C VAL A 79 -15.90 -3.80 -9.57
N LYS A 80 -16.78 -4.73 -9.29
CA LYS A 80 -18.00 -4.54 -8.49
C LYS A 80 -17.85 -5.04 -7.07
N ASP A 81 -17.14 -6.17 -6.91
CA ASP A 81 -16.85 -6.77 -5.60
C ASP A 81 -15.34 -7.07 -5.45
N PHE A 82 -14.68 -6.30 -4.61
CA PHE A 82 -13.26 -6.49 -4.31
C PHE A 82 -12.98 -7.71 -3.41
N LEU A 83 -14.00 -8.40 -2.94
CA LEU A 83 -13.86 -9.65 -2.19
C LEU A 83 -13.99 -10.88 -3.10
N ASP A 84 -14.46 -10.72 -4.32
CA ASP A 84 -14.50 -11.78 -5.33
C ASP A 84 -13.13 -11.94 -6.00
N ALA A 85 -12.40 -12.99 -5.64
CA ALA A 85 -11.07 -13.26 -6.16
C ALA A 85 -11.04 -13.53 -7.66
N GLU A 86 -12.11 -14.09 -8.22
CA GLU A 86 -12.19 -14.36 -9.67
C GLU A 86 -12.45 -13.06 -10.44
N GLU A 87 -13.31 -12.18 -9.92
CA GLU A 87 -13.50 -10.86 -10.51
C GLU A 87 -12.23 -10.02 -10.45
N LEU A 88 -11.47 -10.07 -9.34
CA LEU A 88 -10.18 -9.40 -9.23
C LEU A 88 -9.20 -9.87 -10.31
N LYS A 89 -9.07 -11.18 -10.53
CA LYS A 89 -8.18 -11.70 -11.56
C LYS A 89 -8.64 -11.36 -12.96
N ALA A 90 -9.95 -11.45 -13.22
CA ALA A 90 -10.50 -11.24 -14.55
C ALA A 90 -10.59 -9.76 -14.95
N VAL A 91 -10.83 -8.87 -14.02
CA VAL A 91 -11.08 -7.44 -14.27
C VAL A 91 -9.95 -6.56 -13.74
N TYR A 92 -9.67 -6.63 -12.43
CA TYR A 92 -8.72 -5.70 -11.79
C TYR A 92 -7.27 -5.90 -12.26
N TYR A 93 -6.81 -7.13 -12.44
CA TYR A 93 -5.43 -7.39 -12.88
C TYR A 93 -5.14 -6.77 -14.25
N PRO A 94 -5.92 -7.03 -15.30
CA PRO A 94 -5.70 -6.39 -16.60
C PRO A 94 -5.83 -4.87 -16.56
N GLU A 95 -6.71 -4.32 -15.73
CA GLU A 95 -6.83 -2.87 -15.54
C GLU A 95 -5.56 -2.28 -14.95
N MET A 96 -5.03 -2.89 -13.89
CA MET A 96 -3.82 -2.39 -13.21
C MET A 96 -2.57 -2.56 -14.06
N GLU A 97 -2.44 -3.66 -14.80
CA GLU A 97 -1.34 -3.83 -15.75
C GLU A 97 -1.33 -2.71 -16.79
N ARG A 98 -2.48 -2.38 -17.36
CA ARG A 98 -2.61 -1.26 -18.30
C ARG A 98 -2.29 0.08 -17.65
N LEU A 99 -2.89 0.35 -16.49
CA LEU A 99 -2.66 1.62 -15.78
C LEU A 99 -1.19 1.83 -15.46
N VAL A 100 -0.50 0.78 -14.97
CA VAL A 100 0.93 0.87 -14.67
C VAL A 100 1.74 1.13 -15.93
N GLN A 101 1.45 0.46 -17.05
CA GLN A 101 2.12 0.71 -18.32
C GLN A 101 1.90 2.14 -18.83
N GLU A 102 0.66 2.63 -18.78
CA GLU A 102 0.31 4.00 -19.23
C GLU A 102 1.01 5.07 -18.39
N VAL A 103 1.04 4.91 -17.08
CA VAL A 103 1.61 5.91 -16.16
C VAL A 103 3.14 5.87 -16.14
N SER A 104 3.74 4.69 -16.24
CA SER A 104 5.20 4.51 -16.13
C SER A 104 5.93 4.48 -17.47
N GLY A 105 5.24 4.27 -18.59
CA GLY A 105 5.84 3.99 -19.89
C GLY A 105 6.48 2.60 -19.98
N ALA A 106 6.23 1.70 -19.02
CA ALA A 106 6.77 0.36 -19.03
C ALA A 106 6.25 -0.46 -20.23
N ALA A 107 7.12 -1.19 -20.90
CA ALA A 107 6.74 -2.06 -22.00
C ALA A 107 5.87 -3.25 -21.54
N ARG A 108 6.00 -3.65 -20.28
CA ARG A 108 5.24 -4.74 -19.68
C ARG A 108 5.04 -4.50 -18.19
N ALA A 109 3.85 -4.80 -17.69
CA ALA A 109 3.53 -4.93 -16.27
C ALA A 109 2.94 -6.32 -16.01
N VAL A 110 3.19 -6.87 -14.84
CA VAL A 110 2.65 -8.18 -14.42
C VAL A 110 2.22 -8.07 -12.97
N LEU A 111 0.95 -8.30 -12.69
CA LEU A 111 0.47 -8.48 -11.34
C LEU A 111 0.68 -9.93 -10.91
N PHE A 112 1.40 -10.12 -9.82
CA PHE A 112 1.68 -11.44 -9.26
C PHE A 112 0.95 -11.70 -7.94
N ASP A 113 0.46 -10.64 -7.28
CA ASP A 113 -0.23 -10.73 -6.01
C ASP A 113 -1.08 -9.49 -5.74
N HIS A 114 -2.04 -9.60 -4.82
CA HIS A 114 -2.85 -8.49 -4.33
C HIS A 114 -3.17 -8.67 -2.84
N THR A 115 -3.42 -7.57 -2.17
CA THR A 115 -3.88 -7.56 -0.78
C THR A 115 -5.18 -6.76 -0.68
N VAL A 116 -6.25 -7.41 -0.25
CA VAL A 116 -7.49 -6.73 0.08
C VAL A 116 -7.42 -6.18 1.50
N ARG A 117 -7.69 -4.90 1.67
CA ARG A 117 -7.74 -4.25 2.98
C ARG A 117 -9.17 -3.82 3.26
N HIS A 118 -9.74 -4.35 4.31
CA HIS A 118 -11.10 -4.04 4.74
C HIS A 118 -11.10 -3.50 6.18
N GLY A 119 -12.02 -2.58 6.50
CA GLY A 119 -12.15 -2.01 7.85
C GLY A 119 -12.72 -2.99 8.87
N ASP A 120 -13.54 -3.93 8.42
CA ASP A 120 -14.12 -4.97 9.26
C ASP A 120 -13.14 -6.14 9.41
N GLN A 121 -12.88 -6.53 10.66
CA GLN A 121 -11.95 -7.62 10.97
C GLN A 121 -12.52 -8.98 10.56
N ALA A 122 -13.83 -9.17 10.58
CA ALA A 122 -14.48 -10.42 10.18
C ALA A 122 -14.36 -10.73 8.66
N VAL A 123 -13.99 -9.74 7.86
CA VAL A 123 -13.78 -9.89 6.42
C VAL A 123 -12.30 -10.14 6.08
N ARG A 124 -11.41 -10.04 7.05
CA ARG A 124 -9.95 -10.21 6.84
C ARG A 124 -9.46 -11.65 7.03
N GLU A 125 -10.30 -12.53 7.53
CA GLU A 125 -10.03 -13.96 7.74
C GLU A 125 -10.54 -14.79 6.55
#